data_becd420aa3b4f9766b0cdcb2fa90c93d
#
_entry.id   becd420aa3b4f9766b0cdcb2fa90c93d
#
_cell.length_a   1.000
_cell.length_b   1.000
_cell.length_c   1.000
_cell.angle_alpha   90.00
_cell.angle_beta   90.00
_cell.angle_gamma   90.00
#
_symmetry.space_group_name_H-M   'P 1'
#
loop_
_entity.id
_entity.type
_entity.pdbx_description
1 polymer ?
#
loop_
_entity_poly.entity_id
_entity_poly.type
_entity_poly.pdbx_seq_one_letter_code
_entity_poly.pdbx_strand_id
1 'polypeptide(L)'
;MKKNGSDEVAFTYTGDGGTSQGDFYEGVNFAGHFKAPALFIVQDNGFAISVPRASQTAAKTLAQKAVAAGVPGVQVDGMDALAVYEVTKEARAWAAAGNGPVLIETLTYRYGPHTLSGDDPTRYRSKETDELWQKRDPLIRMRNYLTDKGLWSKDKEDALIEKVKDEIKDAINKADNCLL
;
A
#
# COMPACT_ATOMS: atom_id res chain seq x y z
N MET A 1 11.68 16.79 -11.53
CA MET A 1 10.91 15.89 -12.43
C MET A 1 10.30 16.68 -13.59
N LYS A 2 9.10 17.23 -13.49
CA LYS A 2 8.43 17.93 -14.60
C LYS A 2 9.24 19.04 -15.26
N LYS A 3 10.03 19.82 -14.51
CA LYS A 3 10.90 20.87 -15.06
C LYS A 3 12.10 20.34 -15.85
N ASN A 4 12.51 19.11 -15.61
CA ASN A 4 13.71 18.52 -16.21
C ASN A 4 13.38 17.57 -17.39
N GLY A 5 12.07 17.44 -17.74
CA GLY A 5 11.62 16.53 -18.80
C GLY A 5 11.81 15.04 -18.48
N SER A 6 12.01 14.68 -17.21
CA SER A 6 12.14 13.28 -16.80
C SER A 6 10.78 12.59 -16.70
N ASP A 7 10.74 11.29 -16.90
CA ASP A 7 9.55 10.43 -16.74
C ASP A 7 9.39 9.88 -15.31
N GLU A 8 10.15 10.41 -14.37
CA GLU A 8 10.10 10.06 -12.95
C GLU A 8 8.74 10.41 -12.36
N VAL A 9 8.23 9.52 -11.50
CA VAL A 9 6.98 9.67 -10.78
C VAL A 9 7.26 9.50 -9.28
N ALA A 10 6.77 10.43 -8.47
CA ALA A 10 6.87 10.33 -7.02
C ALA A 10 5.81 9.37 -6.48
N PHE A 11 6.22 8.50 -5.55
CA PHE A 11 5.31 7.64 -4.80
C PHE A 11 5.25 8.13 -3.36
N THR A 12 4.05 8.29 -2.82
CA THR A 12 3.81 8.59 -1.40
C THR A 12 2.83 7.60 -0.82
N TYR A 13 3.05 7.22 0.43
CA TYR A 13 2.26 6.22 1.14
C TYR A 13 1.67 6.80 2.40
N THR A 14 0.40 6.47 2.67
CA THR A 14 -0.26 6.80 3.93
C THR A 14 -1.23 5.68 4.32
N GLY A 15 -1.55 5.56 5.61
CA GLY A 15 -2.65 4.73 6.07
C GLY A 15 -4.00 5.44 5.92
N ASP A 16 -5.08 4.70 6.14
CA ASP A 16 -6.45 5.23 6.15
C ASP A 16 -6.61 6.42 7.12
N GLY A 17 -6.03 6.33 8.32
CA GLY A 17 -6.06 7.43 9.31
C GLY A 17 -5.39 8.72 8.83
N GLY A 18 -4.27 8.61 8.10
CA GLY A 18 -3.58 9.77 7.53
C GLY A 18 -4.44 10.56 6.54
N THR A 19 -5.40 9.90 5.88
CA THR A 19 -6.32 10.58 4.96
C THR A 19 -7.35 11.48 5.65
N SER A 20 -7.40 11.50 6.97
CA SER A 20 -8.27 12.38 7.75
C SER A 20 -7.56 13.66 8.22
N GLN A 21 -6.25 13.79 7.96
CA GLN A 21 -5.47 14.99 8.26
C GLN A 21 -5.68 16.05 7.19
N GLY A 22 -5.59 17.34 7.59
CA GLY A 22 -5.76 18.47 6.67
C GLY A 22 -4.71 18.50 5.56
N ASP A 23 -3.46 18.28 5.90
CA ASP A 23 -2.32 18.28 4.98
C ASP A 23 -2.43 17.21 3.88
N PHE A 24 -3.13 16.09 4.13
CA PHE A 24 -3.46 15.13 3.07
C PHE A 24 -4.29 15.78 1.96
N TYR A 25 -5.36 16.50 2.32
CA TYR A 25 -6.22 17.17 1.34
C TYR A 25 -5.49 18.29 0.61
N GLU A 26 -4.69 19.05 1.34
CA GLU A 26 -3.87 20.11 0.78
C GLU A 26 -2.86 19.54 -0.22
N GLY A 27 -2.15 18.47 0.15
CA GLY A 27 -1.18 17.81 -0.71
C GLY A 27 -1.79 17.27 -2.00
N VAL A 28 -2.94 16.60 -1.90
CA VAL A 28 -3.67 16.07 -3.07
C VAL A 28 -4.16 17.21 -3.97
N ASN A 29 -4.71 18.28 -3.38
CA ASN A 29 -5.18 19.45 -4.12
C ASN A 29 -4.05 20.16 -4.87
N PHE A 30 -2.91 20.43 -4.21
CA PHE A 30 -1.74 21.02 -4.86
C PHE A 30 -1.20 20.13 -5.98
N ALA A 31 -1.09 18.83 -5.73
CA ALA A 31 -0.62 17.90 -6.75
C ALA A 31 -1.54 17.89 -7.98
N GLY A 32 -2.87 17.93 -7.77
CA GLY A 32 -3.87 18.03 -8.83
C GLY A 32 -3.73 19.33 -9.63
N HIS A 33 -3.68 20.46 -8.93
CA HIS A 33 -3.56 21.79 -9.54
C HIS A 33 -2.30 21.92 -10.42
N PHE A 34 -1.16 21.47 -9.91
CA PHE A 34 0.11 21.54 -10.64
C PHE A 34 0.32 20.37 -11.61
N LYS A 35 -0.61 19.43 -11.70
CA LYS A 35 -0.47 18.18 -12.45
C LYS A 35 0.86 17.47 -12.12
N ALA A 36 1.16 17.38 -10.81
CA ALA A 36 2.39 16.75 -10.37
C ALA A 36 2.43 15.26 -10.76
N PRO A 37 3.55 14.73 -11.27
CA PRO A 37 3.68 13.31 -11.55
C PRO A 37 3.84 12.55 -10.23
N ALA A 38 2.72 12.24 -9.57
CA ALA A 38 2.71 11.60 -8.25
C ALA A 38 1.61 10.56 -8.13
N LEU A 39 1.90 9.50 -7.37
CA LEU A 39 0.93 8.50 -6.94
C LEU A 39 0.77 8.56 -5.43
N PHE A 40 -0.47 8.74 -4.99
CA PHE A 40 -0.86 8.68 -3.58
C PHE A 40 -1.38 7.28 -3.28
N ILE A 41 -0.61 6.48 -2.58
CA ILE A 41 -1.00 5.12 -2.19
C ILE A 41 -1.57 5.17 -0.78
N VAL A 42 -2.85 4.88 -0.65
CA VAL A 42 -3.55 4.79 0.63
C VAL A 42 -3.70 3.32 1.02
N GLN A 43 -3.00 2.91 2.06
CA GLN A 43 -3.10 1.57 2.62
C GLN A 43 -4.29 1.51 3.58
N ASP A 44 -5.49 1.17 3.06
CA ASP A 44 -6.72 1.04 3.85
C ASP A 44 -6.76 -0.33 4.52
N ASN A 45 -6.29 -0.39 5.76
CA ASN A 45 -6.39 -1.58 6.60
C ASN A 45 -7.62 -1.56 7.52
N GLY A 46 -8.48 -0.57 7.37
CA GLY A 46 -9.73 -0.40 8.12
C GLY A 46 -9.60 0.26 9.49
N PHE A 47 -8.37 0.58 9.95
CA PHE A 47 -8.16 1.09 11.30
C PHE A 47 -7.02 2.11 11.37
N ALA A 48 -7.32 3.30 11.89
CA ALA A 48 -6.31 4.24 12.39
C ALA A 48 -5.99 3.88 13.85
N ILE A 49 -4.90 3.15 14.09
CA ILE A 49 -4.60 2.51 15.37
C ILE A 49 -5.72 1.54 15.73
N SER A 50 -6.65 1.96 16.59
CA SER A 50 -7.84 1.23 17.04
C SER A 50 -9.16 1.82 16.53
N VAL A 51 -9.11 2.98 15.86
CA VAL A 51 -10.32 3.69 15.37
C VAL A 51 -10.74 3.12 14.02
N PRO A 52 -11.95 2.53 13.91
CA PRO A 52 -12.44 1.99 12.65
C PRO A 52 -12.57 3.09 11.58
N ARG A 53 -12.30 2.76 10.33
CA ARG A 53 -12.44 3.69 9.19
C ARG A 53 -13.81 4.36 9.14
N ALA A 54 -14.89 3.62 9.44
CA ALA A 54 -16.25 4.15 9.46
C ALA A 54 -16.47 5.27 10.51
N SER A 55 -15.64 5.33 11.54
CA SER A 55 -15.65 6.40 12.55
C SER A 55 -14.78 7.60 12.18
N GLN A 56 -14.01 7.51 11.09
CA GLN A 56 -13.08 8.56 10.64
C GLN A 56 -13.66 9.39 9.51
N THR A 57 -14.48 8.79 8.65
CA THR A 57 -14.97 9.44 7.44
C THR A 57 -16.32 8.87 6.99
N ALA A 58 -17.17 9.75 6.47
CA ALA A 58 -18.42 9.36 5.81
C ALA A 58 -18.24 8.91 4.36
N ALA A 59 -17.02 9.06 3.79
CA ALA A 59 -16.74 8.61 2.43
C ALA A 59 -16.86 7.08 2.33
N LYS A 60 -17.55 6.59 1.31
CA LYS A 60 -17.73 5.15 1.07
C LYS A 60 -16.39 4.47 0.75
N THR A 61 -15.53 5.16 0.01
CA THR A 61 -14.16 4.75 -0.29
C THR A 61 -13.21 5.92 -0.02
N LEU A 62 -11.96 5.65 0.30
CA LEU A 62 -10.96 6.71 0.45
C LEU A 62 -10.52 7.28 -0.90
N ALA A 63 -10.64 6.49 -1.96
CA ALA A 63 -10.43 6.94 -3.33
C ALA A 63 -11.33 8.13 -3.71
N GLN A 64 -12.55 8.22 -3.14
CA GLN A 64 -13.45 9.35 -3.37
C GLN A 64 -12.89 10.70 -2.90
N LYS A 65 -11.96 10.70 -1.95
CA LYS A 65 -11.37 11.94 -1.42
C LYS A 65 -10.57 12.70 -2.49
N ALA A 66 -10.10 12.01 -3.54
CA ALA A 66 -9.39 12.61 -4.66
C ALA A 66 -10.32 13.43 -5.58
N VAL A 67 -11.62 13.12 -5.60
CA VAL A 67 -12.59 13.73 -6.54
C VAL A 67 -12.67 15.25 -6.32
N ALA A 68 -12.69 15.70 -5.08
CA ALA A 68 -12.75 17.13 -4.74
C ALA A 68 -11.55 17.94 -5.26
N ALA A 69 -10.40 17.29 -5.44
CA ALA A 69 -9.18 17.86 -5.99
C ALA A 69 -9.05 17.69 -7.51
N GLY A 70 -10.06 17.13 -8.19
CA GLY A 70 -10.00 16.82 -9.62
C GLY A 70 -8.97 15.73 -9.98
N VAL A 71 -8.60 14.89 -9.02
CA VAL A 71 -7.60 13.83 -9.16
C VAL A 71 -8.32 12.49 -9.36
N PRO A 72 -7.91 11.66 -10.33
CA PRO A 72 -8.42 10.29 -10.44
C PRO A 72 -8.16 9.48 -9.18
N GLY A 73 -9.19 8.81 -8.67
CA GLY A 73 -9.12 7.91 -7.53
C GLY A 73 -9.57 6.50 -7.95
N VAL A 74 -8.80 5.49 -7.58
CA VAL A 74 -9.10 4.08 -7.85
C VAL A 74 -8.95 3.26 -6.57
N GLN A 75 -9.85 2.30 -6.38
CA GLN A 75 -9.76 1.32 -5.29
C GLN A 75 -9.37 -0.04 -5.87
N VAL A 76 -8.45 -0.73 -5.22
CA VAL A 76 -7.94 -2.04 -5.64
C VAL A 76 -7.85 -3.00 -4.46
N ASP A 77 -7.99 -4.30 -4.72
CA ASP A 77 -7.69 -5.35 -3.74
C ASP A 77 -6.18 -5.35 -3.43
N GLY A 78 -5.81 -4.76 -2.30
CA GLY A 78 -4.42 -4.66 -1.84
C GLY A 78 -3.80 -6.00 -1.42
N MET A 79 -4.63 -7.07 -1.33
CA MET A 79 -4.18 -8.45 -1.08
C MET A 79 -3.94 -9.23 -2.38
N ASP A 80 -4.06 -8.57 -3.55
CA ASP A 80 -3.77 -9.13 -4.86
C ASP A 80 -2.59 -8.39 -5.52
N ALA A 81 -1.41 -9.00 -5.49
CA ALA A 81 -0.20 -8.38 -6.01
C ALA A 81 -0.27 -8.06 -7.51
N LEU A 82 -0.99 -8.88 -8.31
CA LEU A 82 -1.14 -8.63 -9.75
C LEU A 82 -2.10 -7.47 -10.01
N ALA A 83 -3.19 -7.38 -9.27
CA ALA A 83 -4.11 -6.25 -9.36
C ALA A 83 -3.43 -4.92 -8.96
N VAL A 84 -2.66 -4.93 -7.86
CA VAL A 84 -1.88 -3.76 -7.42
C VAL A 84 -0.83 -3.38 -8.47
N TYR A 85 -0.15 -4.37 -9.06
CA TYR A 85 0.84 -4.12 -10.12
C TYR A 85 0.21 -3.43 -11.33
N GLU A 86 -0.90 -3.96 -11.87
CA GLU A 86 -1.51 -3.41 -13.08
C GLU A 86 -2.07 -2.00 -12.82
N VAL A 87 -2.80 -1.76 -11.74
CA VAL A 87 -3.33 -0.42 -11.44
C VAL A 87 -2.20 0.59 -11.21
N THR A 88 -1.12 0.18 -10.56
CA THR A 88 0.02 1.06 -10.31
C THR A 88 0.77 1.39 -11.60
N LYS A 89 0.93 0.42 -12.48
CA LYS A 89 1.55 0.59 -13.80
C LYS A 89 0.76 1.58 -14.68
N GLU A 90 -0.56 1.43 -14.72
CA GLU A 90 -1.44 2.35 -15.46
C GLU A 90 -1.39 3.77 -14.87
N ALA A 91 -1.49 3.88 -13.55
CA ALA A 91 -1.41 5.17 -12.85
C ALA A 91 -0.04 5.85 -13.05
N ARG A 92 1.06 5.07 -13.05
CA ARG A 92 2.39 5.58 -13.35
C ARG A 92 2.47 6.12 -14.77
N ALA A 93 1.96 5.37 -15.75
CA ALA A 93 1.95 5.80 -17.14
C ALA A 93 1.14 7.10 -17.33
N TRP A 94 -0.01 7.20 -16.68
CA TRP A 94 -0.84 8.41 -16.64
C TRP A 94 -0.08 9.62 -16.09
N ALA A 95 0.56 9.46 -14.93
CA ALA A 95 1.30 10.53 -14.26
C ALA A 95 2.55 10.95 -15.05
N ALA A 96 3.31 9.99 -15.60
CA ALA A 96 4.49 10.24 -16.42
C ALA A 96 4.15 11.00 -17.71
N ALA A 97 2.99 10.73 -18.29
CA ALA A 97 2.47 11.45 -19.46
C ALA A 97 2.05 12.91 -19.15
N GLY A 98 2.18 13.38 -17.91
CA GLY A 98 1.87 14.76 -17.51
C GLY A 98 0.39 15.02 -17.23
N ASN A 99 -0.44 13.97 -17.13
CA ASN A 99 -1.87 14.12 -16.84
C ASN A 99 -2.18 14.48 -15.38
N GLY A 100 -1.18 14.37 -14.49
CA GLY A 100 -1.30 14.71 -13.08
C GLY A 100 -1.27 13.46 -12.17
N PRO A 101 -1.52 13.65 -10.87
CA PRO A 101 -1.45 12.58 -9.90
C PRO A 101 -2.61 11.59 -10.02
N VAL A 102 -2.45 10.43 -9.37
CA VAL A 102 -3.52 9.44 -9.15
C VAL A 102 -3.50 9.03 -7.68
N LEU A 103 -4.68 8.86 -7.09
CA LEU A 103 -4.84 8.28 -5.76
C LEU A 103 -5.27 6.82 -5.90
N ILE A 104 -4.52 5.92 -5.29
CA ILE A 104 -4.81 4.48 -5.28
C ILE A 104 -5.11 4.06 -3.83
N GLU A 105 -6.33 3.64 -3.57
CA GLU A 105 -6.73 3.03 -2.31
C GLU A 105 -6.54 1.52 -2.40
N THR A 106 -5.62 0.98 -1.61
CA THR A 106 -5.39 -0.47 -1.52
C THR A 106 -6.11 -1.03 -0.30
N LEU A 107 -7.13 -1.88 -0.53
CA LEU A 107 -7.82 -2.59 0.54
C LEU A 107 -6.92 -3.70 1.07
N THR A 108 -6.47 -3.57 2.28
CA THR A 108 -5.51 -4.48 2.89
C THR A 108 -5.87 -4.81 4.34
N TYR A 109 -5.00 -5.52 5.02
CA TYR A 109 -5.20 -5.89 6.41
C TYR A 109 -3.90 -5.84 7.21
N ARG A 110 -3.98 -5.34 8.44
CA ARG A 110 -2.88 -5.32 9.38
C ARG A 110 -3.02 -6.50 10.34
N TYR A 111 -2.23 -7.56 10.18
CA TYR A 111 -2.30 -8.77 11.01
C TYR A 111 -1.87 -8.52 12.47
N GLY A 112 -0.84 -7.72 12.67
CA GLY A 112 -0.31 -7.40 13.98
C GLY A 112 -0.97 -6.19 14.65
N PRO A 113 -0.53 -5.82 15.86
CA PRO A 113 -0.87 -4.56 16.49
C PRO A 113 -0.30 -3.38 15.70
N HIS A 114 -0.85 -2.19 15.95
CA HIS A 114 -0.31 -0.95 15.38
C HIS A 114 1.08 -0.64 15.92
N THR A 115 1.28 -0.90 17.20
CA THR A 115 2.55 -0.73 17.90
C THR A 115 2.74 -1.88 18.90
N LEU A 116 4.00 -2.21 19.19
CA LEU A 116 4.34 -3.20 20.22
C LEU A 116 4.16 -2.67 21.64
N SER A 117 3.94 -1.37 21.80
CA SER A 117 3.77 -0.70 23.09
C SER A 117 2.31 -0.30 23.32
N GLY A 118 1.55 -1.20 23.94
CA GLY A 118 0.23 -0.88 24.48
C GLY A 118 -0.96 -1.00 23.53
N ASP A 119 -0.79 -1.49 22.30
CA ASP A 119 -1.92 -1.79 21.42
C ASP A 119 -2.32 -3.28 21.53
N ASP A 120 -3.58 -3.49 21.89
CA ASP A 120 -4.19 -4.82 21.93
C ASP A 120 -5.30 -4.93 20.88
N PRO A 121 -5.02 -5.55 19.72
CA PRO A 121 -6.00 -5.68 18.63
C PRO A 121 -7.28 -6.43 19.02
N THR A 122 -7.23 -7.30 20.02
CA THR A 122 -8.42 -8.08 20.44
C THR A 122 -9.54 -7.20 21.01
N ARG A 123 -9.22 -5.95 21.36
CA ARG A 123 -10.19 -4.97 21.87
C ARG A 123 -11.07 -4.35 20.78
N TYR A 124 -10.66 -4.42 19.52
CA TYR A 124 -11.36 -3.77 18.40
C TYR A 124 -11.49 -4.63 17.14
N ARG A 125 -10.88 -5.83 17.11
CA ARG A 125 -11.00 -6.80 16.02
C ARG A 125 -11.45 -8.15 16.56
N SER A 126 -12.21 -8.89 15.76
CA SER A 126 -12.60 -10.25 16.11
C SER A 126 -11.64 -11.26 15.49
N LYS A 127 -11.53 -12.43 16.12
CA LYS A 127 -10.74 -13.56 15.64
C LYS A 127 -11.23 -14.06 14.27
N GLU A 128 -12.54 -14.04 14.06
CA GLU A 128 -13.16 -14.46 12.79
C GLU A 128 -12.72 -13.52 11.64
N THR A 129 -12.58 -12.24 11.92
CA THR A 129 -12.07 -11.26 10.95
C THR A 129 -10.60 -11.55 10.61
N ASP A 130 -9.77 -11.81 11.60
CA ASP A 130 -8.36 -12.17 11.40
C ASP A 130 -8.24 -13.45 10.54
N GLU A 131 -9.01 -14.49 10.85
CA GLU A 131 -9.03 -15.76 10.09
C GLU A 131 -9.51 -15.58 8.65
N LEU A 132 -10.48 -14.70 8.42
CA LEU A 132 -10.97 -14.37 7.09
C LEU A 132 -9.85 -13.73 6.23
N TRP A 133 -9.13 -12.77 6.80
CA TRP A 133 -8.07 -12.08 6.10
C TRP A 133 -6.82 -12.95 5.90
N GLN A 134 -6.50 -13.85 6.83
CA GLN A 134 -5.43 -14.83 6.66
C GLN A 134 -5.64 -15.71 5.42
N LYS A 135 -6.89 -16.07 5.11
CA LYS A 135 -7.22 -16.84 3.89
C LYS A 135 -7.00 -16.02 2.60
N ARG A 136 -6.90 -14.70 2.72
CA ARG A 136 -6.66 -13.77 1.61
C ARG A 136 -5.22 -13.30 1.54
N ASP A 137 -4.33 -13.88 2.34
CA ASP A 137 -2.92 -13.49 2.40
C ASP A 137 -2.29 -13.43 0.99
N PRO A 138 -1.65 -12.32 0.62
CA PRO A 138 -1.11 -12.12 -0.73
C PRO A 138 -0.02 -13.13 -1.09
N LEU A 139 0.76 -13.61 -0.12
CA LEU A 139 1.79 -14.63 -0.36
C LEU A 139 1.14 -15.98 -0.67
N ILE A 140 0.08 -16.35 0.04
CA ILE A 140 -0.68 -17.59 -0.24
C ILE A 140 -1.32 -17.51 -1.62
N ARG A 141 -1.96 -16.39 -1.95
CA ARG A 141 -2.60 -16.18 -3.25
C ARG A 141 -1.60 -16.27 -4.39
N MET A 142 -0.46 -15.58 -4.27
CA MET A 142 0.59 -15.59 -5.29
C MET A 142 1.21 -16.98 -5.45
N ARG A 143 1.50 -17.67 -4.34
CA ARG A 143 2.01 -19.06 -4.36
C ARG A 143 1.07 -19.97 -5.13
N ASN A 144 -0.22 -19.96 -4.80
CA ASN A 144 -1.21 -20.79 -5.47
C ASN A 144 -1.27 -20.47 -6.97
N TYR A 145 -1.37 -19.19 -7.32
CA TYR A 145 -1.40 -18.76 -8.72
C TYR A 145 -0.18 -19.24 -9.51
N LEU A 146 1.00 -19.07 -8.99
CA LEU A 146 2.24 -19.49 -9.67
C LEU A 146 2.37 -21.01 -9.74
N THR A 147 1.90 -21.74 -8.72
CA THR A 147 1.88 -23.19 -8.71
C THR A 147 0.91 -23.73 -9.76
N ASP A 148 -0.29 -23.18 -9.86
CA ASP A 148 -1.29 -23.56 -10.87
C ASP A 148 -0.81 -23.30 -12.30
N LYS A 149 0.07 -22.30 -12.48
CA LYS A 149 0.73 -22.03 -13.76
C LYS A 149 1.98 -22.87 -14.01
N GLY A 150 2.36 -23.77 -13.11
CA GLY A 150 3.58 -24.56 -13.21
C GLY A 150 4.89 -23.76 -13.08
N LEU A 151 4.81 -22.53 -12.58
CA LEU A 151 5.96 -21.62 -12.46
C LEU A 151 6.64 -21.69 -11.09
N TRP A 152 6.01 -22.31 -10.09
CA TRP A 152 6.46 -22.36 -8.71
C TRP A 152 6.46 -23.79 -8.16
N SER A 153 7.36 -24.06 -7.22
CA SER A 153 7.46 -25.31 -6.50
C SER A 153 7.96 -25.09 -5.07
N LYS A 154 7.81 -26.11 -4.23
CA LYS A 154 8.33 -26.10 -2.85
C LYS A 154 9.83 -25.82 -2.81
N ASP A 155 10.61 -26.46 -3.69
CA ASP A 155 12.07 -26.29 -3.73
C ASP A 155 12.46 -24.85 -4.08
N LYS A 156 11.74 -24.21 -5.02
CA LYS A 156 11.96 -22.80 -5.37
C LYS A 156 11.63 -21.88 -4.20
N GLU A 157 10.58 -22.19 -3.44
CA GLU A 157 10.19 -21.40 -2.27
C GLU A 157 11.24 -21.51 -1.16
N ASP A 158 11.68 -22.73 -0.86
CA ASP A 158 12.68 -22.96 0.18
C ASP A 158 14.01 -22.25 -0.18
N ALA A 159 14.44 -22.36 -1.43
CA ALA A 159 15.62 -21.66 -1.92
C ALA A 159 15.48 -20.11 -1.82
N LEU A 160 14.30 -19.57 -2.15
CA LEU A 160 14.02 -18.15 -2.00
C LEU A 160 14.05 -17.70 -0.54
N ILE A 161 13.47 -18.49 0.36
CA ILE A 161 13.46 -18.18 1.80
C ILE A 161 14.88 -18.11 2.36
N GLU A 162 15.75 -19.07 2.03
CA GLU A 162 17.14 -19.04 2.49
C GLU A 162 17.89 -17.82 1.91
N LYS A 163 17.74 -17.54 0.62
CA LYS A 163 18.33 -16.36 0.00
C LYS A 163 17.90 -15.05 0.71
N VAL A 164 16.60 -14.90 0.99
CA VAL A 164 16.08 -13.70 1.67
C VAL A 164 16.59 -13.58 3.11
N LYS A 165 16.72 -14.70 3.83
CA LYS A 165 17.34 -14.70 5.18
C LYS A 165 18.78 -14.20 5.14
N ASP A 166 19.57 -14.65 4.18
CA ASP A 166 20.96 -14.21 4.01
C ASP A 166 21.02 -12.71 3.66
N GLU A 167 20.20 -12.24 2.72
CA GLU A 167 20.12 -10.82 2.36
C GLU A 167 19.75 -9.92 3.56
N ILE A 168 18.79 -10.35 4.39
CA ILE A 168 18.41 -9.63 5.62
C ILE A 168 19.57 -9.61 6.62
N LYS A 169 20.23 -10.75 6.83
CA LYS A 169 21.38 -10.84 7.74
C LYS A 169 22.51 -9.92 7.29
N ASP A 170 22.80 -9.90 5.99
CA ASP A 170 23.83 -9.01 5.44
C ASP A 170 23.46 -7.53 5.59
N ALA A 171 22.18 -7.18 5.39
CA ALA A 171 21.71 -5.81 5.60
C ALA A 171 21.85 -5.37 7.06
N ILE A 172 21.50 -6.24 8.02
CA ILE A 172 21.68 -5.99 9.45
C ILE A 172 23.15 -5.78 9.77
N ASN A 173 24.03 -6.70 9.33
CA ASN A 173 25.47 -6.57 9.55
C ASN A 173 26.05 -5.27 8.99
N LYS A 174 25.58 -4.83 7.80
CA LYS A 174 26.00 -3.55 7.21
C LYS A 174 25.54 -2.37 8.05
N ALA A 175 24.31 -2.40 8.56
CA ALA A 175 23.79 -1.34 9.42
C ALA A 175 24.56 -1.25 10.75
N ASP A 176 24.82 -2.39 11.38
CA ASP A 176 25.55 -2.47 12.66
C ASP A 176 27.02 -1.99 12.53
N ASN A 177 27.61 -2.16 11.35
CA ASN A 177 28.98 -1.71 11.05
C ASN A 177 29.03 -0.30 10.41
N CYS A 178 27.90 0.36 10.23
CA CYS A 178 27.85 1.72 9.74
C CYS A 178 28.23 2.67 10.89
N LEU A 179 29.41 3.27 10.80
CA LEU A 179 29.79 4.33 11.73
C LEU A 179 28.93 5.57 11.45
N LEU A 180 28.18 6.01 12.47
CA LEU A 180 27.42 7.26 12.47
C LEU A 180 28.35 8.47 12.47
#